data_35d5e8c13c046f24e9e8e8f5c6fd8cd3
#
_entry.id   35d5e8c13c046f24e9e8e8f5c6fd8cd3
#
_cell.length_a   1.000
_cell.length_b   1.000
_cell.length_c   1.000
_cell.angle_alpha   90.00
_cell.angle_beta   90.00
_cell.angle_gamma   90.00
#
_symmetry.space_group_name_H-M   'P 1'
#
loop_
_entity.id
_entity.type
_entity.pdbx_description
1 polymer ?
#
loop_
_entity_poly.entity_id
_entity_poly.type
_entity_poly.pdbx_seq_one_letter_code
_entity_poly.pdbx_strand_id
1 'polypeptide(L)'
;MRIHANGSEDPSVNGAMALIGSAENPYVGGVYEESYRLAETILNCYCSASGMQNLGIRCNDTMTGINWSQIPVVILEMGFMTNQQDDTNMSDATYRELMVDGIVDGINAYYGF
;
A
#
# COMPACT_ATOMS: atom_id res chain seq x y z
N MET A 1 -0.62 7.77 -5.64
CA MET A 1 -0.19 6.80 -4.62
C MET A 1 0.77 7.46 -3.65
N ARG A 2 0.71 7.06 -2.38
CA ARG A 2 1.67 7.41 -1.33
C ARG A 2 2.31 6.15 -0.78
N ILE A 3 3.55 6.25 -0.33
CA ILE A 3 4.31 5.12 0.21
C ILE A 3 4.68 5.46 1.66
N HIS A 4 4.30 4.59 2.57
CA HIS A 4 4.53 4.74 4.01
C HIS A 4 5.15 3.47 4.60
N ALA A 5 5.77 3.60 5.76
CA ALA A 5 6.14 2.48 6.62
C ALA A 5 5.23 2.50 7.84
N ASN A 6 4.71 1.33 8.21
CA ASN A 6 3.71 1.14 9.25
C ASN A 6 4.35 0.90 10.63
N GLY A 7 3.56 0.91 11.67
CA GLY A 7 3.95 0.59 13.03
C GLY A 7 2.82 -0.09 13.80
N SER A 8 3.19 -0.91 14.77
CA SER A 8 2.28 -1.60 15.68
C SER A 8 2.87 -1.68 17.07
N GLU A 9 2.02 -1.73 18.10
CA GLU A 9 2.45 -2.03 19.47
C GLU A 9 2.91 -3.48 19.62
N ASP A 10 2.43 -4.39 18.76
CA ASP A 10 2.86 -5.78 18.72
C ASP A 10 4.00 -5.95 17.70
N PRO A 11 5.24 -6.22 18.14
CA PRO A 11 6.39 -6.35 17.24
C PRO A 11 6.35 -7.60 16.35
N SER A 12 5.46 -8.55 16.59
CA SER A 12 5.28 -9.72 15.72
C SER A 12 4.47 -9.41 14.45
N VAL A 13 3.72 -8.31 14.43
CA VAL A 13 2.92 -7.92 13.26
C VAL A 13 3.85 -7.51 12.12
N ASN A 14 3.66 -8.13 10.96
CA ASN A 14 4.47 -7.90 9.77
C ASN A 14 3.62 -7.98 8.50
N GLY A 15 4.17 -7.49 7.40
CA GLY A 15 3.55 -7.53 6.08
C GLY A 15 3.16 -6.17 5.54
N ALA A 16 2.62 -6.17 4.32
CA ALA A 16 2.19 -4.97 3.61
C ALA A 16 0.68 -4.89 3.52
N MET A 17 0.15 -3.67 3.52
CA MET A 17 -1.26 -3.42 3.31
C MET A 17 -1.47 -2.14 2.47
N ALA A 18 -2.66 -1.99 1.94
CA ALA A 18 -3.05 -0.77 1.25
C ALA A 18 -4.21 -0.10 1.99
N LEU A 19 -4.15 1.23 2.07
CA LEU A 19 -5.20 2.04 2.67
C LEU A 19 -5.89 2.89 1.60
N ILE A 20 -7.22 2.88 1.61
CA ILE A 20 -8.06 3.71 0.72
C ILE A 20 -9.18 4.34 1.54
N GLY A 21 -9.87 5.33 0.98
CA GLY A 21 -11.12 5.81 1.55
C GLY A 21 -12.26 4.82 1.32
N SER A 22 -13.26 4.82 2.19
CA SER A 22 -14.45 3.97 2.03
C SER A 22 -15.37 4.48 0.92
N ALA A 23 -16.32 3.65 0.50
CA ALA A 23 -17.34 4.04 -0.48
C ALA A 23 -18.26 5.16 0.05
N GLU A 24 -18.40 5.27 1.36
CA GLU A 24 -19.21 6.29 2.06
C GLU A 24 -18.40 7.54 2.40
N ASN A 25 -17.10 7.59 2.07
CA ASN A 25 -16.26 8.75 2.34
C ASN A 25 -16.81 9.99 1.61
N PRO A 26 -17.08 11.11 2.32
CA PRO A 26 -17.70 12.28 1.72
C PRO A 26 -16.82 13.00 0.69
N TYR A 27 -15.51 12.74 0.71
CA TYR A 27 -14.54 13.41 -0.17
C TYR A 27 -14.13 12.54 -1.37
N VAL A 28 -13.88 11.24 -1.14
CA VAL A 28 -13.31 10.33 -2.16
C VAL A 28 -14.16 9.08 -2.43
N GLY A 29 -15.37 9.00 -1.87
CA GLY A 29 -16.28 7.88 -2.13
C GLY A 29 -16.62 7.71 -3.62
N GLY A 30 -16.64 8.80 -4.38
CA GLY A 30 -16.91 8.77 -5.82
C GLY A 30 -15.82 8.10 -6.66
N VAL A 31 -14.61 7.92 -6.12
CA VAL A 31 -13.48 7.21 -6.77
C VAL A 31 -13.12 5.91 -6.04
N TYR A 32 -14.02 5.39 -5.22
CA TYR A 32 -13.77 4.20 -4.41
C TYR A 32 -13.40 2.98 -5.26
N GLU A 33 -14.19 2.69 -6.29
CA GLU A 33 -13.97 1.51 -7.14
C GLU A 33 -12.61 1.54 -7.84
N GLU A 34 -12.24 2.69 -8.37
CA GLU A 34 -10.95 2.88 -9.03
C GLU A 34 -9.80 2.81 -8.01
N SER A 35 -9.98 3.39 -6.83
CA SER A 35 -8.99 3.32 -5.75
C SER A 35 -8.81 1.89 -5.25
N TYR A 36 -9.90 1.13 -5.12
CA TYR A 36 -9.85 -0.28 -4.72
C TYR A 36 -9.07 -1.10 -5.75
N ARG A 37 -9.40 -0.96 -7.04
CA ARG A 37 -8.71 -1.68 -8.12
C ARG A 37 -7.23 -1.32 -8.19
N LEU A 38 -6.90 -0.03 -8.02
CA LEU A 38 -5.51 0.44 -7.97
C LEU A 38 -4.77 -0.18 -6.78
N ALA A 39 -5.39 -0.16 -5.59
CA ALA A 39 -4.82 -0.72 -4.38
C ALA A 39 -4.57 -2.22 -4.49
N GLU A 40 -5.57 -2.96 -4.98
CA GLU A 40 -5.47 -4.41 -5.16
C GLU A 40 -4.34 -4.78 -6.12
N THR A 41 -4.28 -4.10 -7.27
CA THR A 41 -3.27 -4.37 -8.29
C THR A 41 -1.86 -4.08 -7.79
N ILE A 42 -1.65 -2.91 -7.16
CA ILE A 42 -0.34 -2.53 -6.62
C ILE A 42 0.07 -3.47 -5.48
N LEU A 43 -0.83 -3.75 -4.53
CA LEU A 43 -0.51 -4.58 -3.38
C LEU A 43 -0.15 -6.00 -3.78
N ASN A 44 -0.89 -6.58 -4.73
CA ASN A 44 -0.62 -7.93 -5.22
C ASN A 44 0.75 -8.02 -5.92
N CYS A 45 1.05 -7.07 -6.79
CA CYS A 45 2.36 -7.02 -7.48
C CYS A 45 3.50 -6.77 -6.48
N TYR A 46 3.30 -5.85 -5.53
CA TYR A 46 4.27 -5.54 -4.49
C TYR A 46 4.61 -6.77 -3.64
N CYS A 47 3.60 -7.46 -3.13
CA CYS A 47 3.80 -8.64 -2.29
C CYS A 47 4.40 -9.82 -3.07
N SER A 48 4.02 -9.97 -4.34
CA SER A 48 4.60 -11.00 -5.22
C SER A 48 6.09 -10.76 -5.47
N ALA A 49 6.49 -9.53 -5.76
CA ALA A 49 7.88 -9.19 -6.04
C ALA A 49 8.75 -9.19 -4.78
N SER A 50 8.25 -8.66 -3.67
CA SER A 50 9.00 -8.49 -2.43
C SER A 50 8.97 -9.71 -1.50
N GLY A 51 8.00 -10.60 -1.67
CA GLY A 51 7.77 -11.71 -0.74
C GLY A 51 7.15 -11.29 0.60
N MET A 52 6.74 -10.02 0.74
CA MET A 52 6.04 -9.53 1.93
C MET A 52 4.67 -10.19 2.05
N GLN A 53 4.25 -10.47 3.29
CA GLN A 53 2.90 -10.96 3.56
C GLN A 53 1.86 -9.91 3.12
N ASN A 54 0.84 -10.34 2.38
CA ASN A 54 -0.25 -9.48 1.96
C ASN A 54 -1.34 -9.43 3.05
N LEU A 55 -1.46 -8.29 3.71
CA LEU A 55 -2.46 -8.07 4.78
C LEU A 55 -3.78 -7.49 4.24
N GLY A 56 -3.88 -7.29 2.93
CA GLY A 56 -5.10 -6.84 2.28
C GLY A 56 -5.29 -5.33 2.29
N ILE A 57 -6.50 -4.92 1.88
CA ILE A 57 -6.91 -3.53 1.76
C ILE A 57 -7.74 -3.15 2.97
N ARG A 58 -7.48 -1.97 3.53
CA ARG A 58 -8.22 -1.40 4.66
C ARG A 58 -8.76 -0.03 4.27
N CYS A 59 -9.97 0.29 4.73
CA CYS A 59 -10.54 1.62 4.58
C CYS A 59 -10.12 2.51 5.75
N ASN A 60 -9.73 3.75 5.44
CA ASN A 60 -9.42 4.77 6.45
C ASN A 60 -9.92 6.13 5.95
N ASP A 61 -10.89 6.71 6.65
CA ASP A 61 -11.56 7.95 6.25
C ASP A 61 -11.04 9.18 7.02
N THR A 62 -9.97 9.03 7.79
CA THR A 62 -9.42 10.10 8.63
C THR A 62 -8.12 10.71 8.11
N MET A 63 -7.54 10.14 7.06
CA MET A 63 -6.23 10.56 6.56
C MET A 63 -6.34 11.69 5.53
N THR A 64 -5.65 12.79 5.77
CA THR A 64 -5.60 13.95 4.87
C THR A 64 -5.09 13.57 3.48
N GLY A 65 -4.08 12.68 3.42
CA GLY A 65 -3.50 12.22 2.17
C GLY A 65 -4.48 11.41 1.30
N ILE A 66 -5.55 10.89 1.88
CA ILE A 66 -6.66 10.25 1.16
C ILE A 66 -7.74 11.30 0.86
N ASN A 67 -8.23 12.00 1.88
CA ASN A 67 -9.42 12.85 1.78
C ASN A 67 -9.24 14.08 0.89
N TRP A 68 -8.03 14.55 0.68
CA TRP A 68 -7.73 15.69 -0.19
C TRP A 68 -7.46 15.30 -1.64
N SER A 69 -7.52 14.02 -1.96
CA SER A 69 -7.32 13.57 -3.34
C SER A 69 -8.54 13.89 -4.21
N GLN A 70 -8.28 14.22 -5.47
CA GLN A 70 -9.31 14.41 -6.49
C GLN A 70 -9.28 13.29 -7.54
N ILE A 71 -8.41 12.32 -7.36
CA ILE A 71 -8.21 11.18 -8.26
C ILE A 71 -8.14 9.91 -7.41
N PRO A 72 -8.24 8.72 -8.02
CA PRO A 72 -8.01 7.46 -7.30
C PRO A 72 -6.73 7.50 -6.48
N VAL A 73 -6.83 7.10 -5.22
CA VAL A 73 -5.73 7.23 -4.25
C VAL A 73 -5.57 5.96 -3.42
N VAL A 74 -4.32 5.59 -3.20
CA VAL A 74 -3.93 4.50 -2.31
C VAL A 74 -2.69 4.91 -1.50
N ILE A 75 -2.67 4.52 -0.24
CA ILE A 75 -1.46 4.54 0.59
C ILE A 75 -0.97 3.09 0.69
N LEU A 76 0.23 2.84 0.20
CA LEU A 76 0.89 1.55 0.39
C LEU A 76 1.70 1.59 1.68
N GLU A 77 1.31 0.79 2.65
CA GLU A 77 2.09 0.51 3.85
C GLU A 77 3.04 -0.64 3.52
N MET A 78 4.31 -0.31 3.31
CA MET A 78 5.32 -1.23 2.75
C MET A 78 5.68 -2.38 3.69
N GLY A 79 5.52 -2.19 4.98
CA GLY A 79 5.88 -3.10 6.04
C GLY A 79 5.88 -2.37 7.37
N PHE A 80 6.14 -3.08 8.46
CA PHE A 80 6.12 -2.54 9.82
C PHE A 80 7.54 -2.22 10.30
N MET A 81 7.81 -0.95 10.59
CA MET A 81 9.09 -0.54 11.22
C MET A 81 9.31 -1.18 12.58
N THR A 82 8.23 -1.58 13.25
CA THR A 82 8.25 -2.23 14.56
C THR A 82 8.55 -3.72 14.51
N ASN A 83 8.50 -4.33 13.31
CA ASN A 83 8.88 -5.72 13.09
C ASN A 83 10.32 -5.79 12.57
N GLN A 84 11.17 -6.55 13.24
CA GLN A 84 12.60 -6.59 12.91
C GLN A 84 12.87 -7.05 11.48
N GLN A 85 12.16 -8.05 10.98
CA GLN A 85 12.36 -8.55 9.62
C GLN A 85 11.93 -7.54 8.58
N ASP A 86 10.76 -6.92 8.77
CA ASP A 86 10.26 -5.88 7.85
C ASP A 86 11.21 -4.67 7.83
N ASP A 87 11.65 -4.22 9.01
CA ASP A 87 12.59 -3.10 9.13
C ASP A 87 13.93 -3.41 8.45
N THR A 88 14.45 -4.60 8.65
CA THR A 88 15.67 -5.06 7.98
C THR A 88 15.51 -5.07 6.47
N ASN A 89 14.39 -5.60 5.96
CA ASN A 89 14.10 -5.65 4.52
C ASN A 89 14.00 -4.25 3.92
N MET A 90 13.26 -3.34 4.58
CA MET A 90 13.10 -1.96 4.12
C MET A 90 14.41 -1.16 4.18
N SER A 91 15.38 -1.57 5.01
CA SER A 91 16.69 -0.94 5.14
C SER A 91 17.72 -1.50 4.15
N ASP A 92 17.45 -2.63 3.53
CA ASP A 92 18.37 -3.30 2.58
C ASP A 92 18.16 -2.76 1.17
N ALA A 93 19.24 -2.30 0.53
CA ALA A 93 19.17 -1.67 -0.79
C ALA A 93 18.69 -2.66 -1.87
N THR A 94 19.16 -3.89 -1.85
CA THR A 94 18.76 -4.93 -2.82
C THR A 94 17.29 -5.31 -2.64
N TYR A 95 16.84 -5.42 -1.38
CA TYR A 95 15.44 -5.72 -1.09
C TYR A 95 14.51 -4.57 -1.54
N ARG A 96 14.94 -3.32 -1.34
CA ARG A 96 14.18 -2.16 -1.82
C ARG A 96 14.02 -2.13 -3.34
N GLU A 97 14.98 -2.66 -4.10
CA GLU A 97 14.83 -2.79 -5.56
C GLU A 97 13.65 -3.70 -5.90
N LEU A 98 13.50 -4.84 -5.21
CA LEU A 98 12.35 -5.73 -5.38
C LEU A 98 11.03 -5.03 -5.03
N MET A 99 11.03 -4.21 -3.98
CA MET A 99 9.86 -3.43 -3.59
C MET A 99 9.47 -2.41 -4.67
N VAL A 100 10.45 -1.70 -5.21
CA VAL A 100 10.22 -0.73 -6.30
C VAL A 100 9.71 -1.42 -7.56
N ASP A 101 10.32 -2.53 -7.94
CA ASP A 101 9.87 -3.33 -9.10
C ASP A 101 8.41 -3.76 -8.95
N GLY A 102 8.02 -4.25 -7.78
CA GLY A 102 6.64 -4.63 -7.50
C GLY A 102 5.66 -3.46 -7.59
N ILE A 103 6.04 -2.28 -7.12
CA ILE A 103 5.23 -1.05 -7.25
C ILE A 103 5.08 -0.66 -8.73
N VAL A 104 6.17 -0.66 -9.48
CA VAL A 104 6.18 -0.30 -10.91
C VAL A 104 5.33 -1.30 -11.70
N ASP A 105 5.48 -2.59 -11.44
CA ASP A 105 4.66 -3.63 -12.08
C ASP A 105 3.17 -3.43 -11.79
N GLY A 106 2.81 -3.08 -10.56
CA GLY A 106 1.43 -2.79 -10.19
C GLY A 106 0.86 -1.58 -10.90
N ILE A 107 1.64 -0.51 -11.02
CA ILE A 107 1.23 0.71 -11.76
C ILE A 107 1.06 0.38 -13.25
N ASN A 108 2.01 -0.32 -13.83
CA ASN A 108 1.95 -0.71 -15.24
C ASN A 108 0.73 -1.62 -15.51
N ALA A 109 0.49 -2.59 -14.64
CA ALA A 109 -0.67 -3.48 -14.77
C ALA A 109 -2.00 -2.72 -14.66
N TYR A 110 -2.09 -1.74 -13.75
CA TYR A 110 -3.30 -0.94 -13.59
C TYR A 110 -3.61 -0.08 -14.83
N TYR A 111 -2.60 0.55 -15.42
CA TYR A 111 -2.77 1.40 -16.59
C TYR A 111 -2.68 0.65 -17.93
N GLY A 112 -2.29 -0.62 -17.93
CA GLY A 112 -2.14 -1.41 -19.15
C GLY A 112 -0.86 -1.11 -19.93
N PHE A 113 0.17 -0.69 -19.24
CA PHE A 113 1.47 -0.42 -19.89
C PHE A 113 2.29 -1.68 -20.14
#